data_6f09b5728646a4f73b9cb1e4ef557b66
#
_entry.id   6f09b5728646a4f73b9cb1e4ef557b66
#
_cell.length_a   1.000
_cell.length_b   1.000
_cell.length_c   1.000
_cell.angle_alpha   90.00
_cell.angle_beta   90.00
_cell.angle_gamma   90.00
#
_symmetry.space_group_name_H-M   'P 1'
#
loop_
_entity.id
_entity.type
_entity.pdbx_description
1 polymer ?
#
loop_
_entity_poly.entity_id
_entity_poly.type
_entity_poly.pdbx_seq_one_letter_code
_entity_poly.pdbx_strand_id
1 'polypeptide(L)'
;ERAVINPLIEKISINERSDIGHEHFNNLPKDLDNEISNLIFSKNKWESAISLDYCIQSEKKDILNNLKWEQLPRSRANKEIIIRIAKDKGSLKKLIPSKLFETNSKELTMYSTLEKTIILKSVELFKSIPAENLSKVAQITEEVKYSKDEPIFSEGDYGDSLFIVVDGEVKIHKGQQELALLKKGACLGEMALLDDEPRSADATITEEST
;
A
#
# COMPACT_ATOMS: atom_id res chain seq x y z
N GLU A 1 7.91 22.20 -4.85
CA GLU A 1 6.93 21.38 -4.09
C GLU A 1 6.90 19.92 -4.56
N ARG A 2 6.94 19.64 -5.88
CA ARG A 2 6.99 18.25 -6.40
C ARG A 2 8.30 17.51 -6.10
N ALA A 3 9.39 18.24 -5.88
CA ALA A 3 10.73 17.66 -5.70
C ALA A 3 10.94 16.96 -4.34
N VAL A 4 10.14 17.25 -3.32
CA VAL A 4 10.29 16.68 -1.97
C VAL A 4 9.50 15.39 -1.81
N ILE A 5 8.35 15.28 -2.47
CA ILE A 5 7.43 14.12 -2.32
C ILE A 5 7.90 12.92 -3.11
N ASN A 6 8.37 13.11 -4.36
CA ASN A 6 8.90 12.01 -5.17
C ASN A 6 10.05 11.24 -4.49
N PRO A 7 11.07 11.90 -3.90
CA PRO A 7 12.10 11.22 -3.13
C PRO A 7 11.58 10.54 -1.87
N LEU A 8 10.53 11.07 -1.21
CA LEU A 8 9.93 10.44 -0.04
C LEU A 8 9.17 9.17 -0.42
N ILE A 9 8.38 9.20 -1.50
CA ILE A 9 7.67 8.03 -2.03
C ILE A 9 8.66 6.97 -2.53
N GLU A 10 9.71 7.40 -3.25
CA GLU A 10 10.78 6.50 -3.71
C GLU A 10 11.54 5.88 -2.55
N LYS A 11 11.82 6.62 -1.47
CA LYS A 11 12.50 6.11 -0.28
C LYS A 11 11.64 5.16 0.55
N ILE A 12 10.33 5.42 0.67
CA ILE A 12 9.39 4.49 1.31
C ILE A 12 9.34 3.17 0.52
N SER A 13 9.30 3.24 -0.81
CA SER A 13 9.35 2.05 -1.69
C SER A 13 10.70 1.31 -1.65
N ILE A 14 11.80 2.00 -1.38
CA ILE A 14 13.15 1.42 -1.30
C ILE A 14 13.38 0.74 0.06
N ASN A 15 12.83 1.26 1.15
CA ASN A 15 12.94 0.63 2.47
C ASN A 15 12.26 -0.75 2.57
N GLU A 16 11.29 -1.05 1.72
CA GLU A 16 10.76 -2.41 1.60
C GLU A 16 11.71 -3.37 0.86
N ARG A 17 12.73 -2.86 0.17
CA ARG A 17 13.59 -3.68 -0.71
C ARG A 17 14.92 -4.11 -0.14
N SER A 18 15.38 -3.58 0.98
CA SER A 18 16.72 -3.96 1.43
C SER A 18 17.09 -3.51 2.82
N ASP A 19 17.82 -4.34 3.50
CA ASP A 19 18.81 -4.07 4.55
C ASP A 19 19.90 -3.04 4.13
N ILE A 20 19.63 -2.15 3.19
CA ILE A 20 20.57 -1.12 2.76
C ILE A 20 20.27 0.18 3.48
N GLY A 21 20.95 0.32 4.64
CA GLY A 21 21.52 1.58 5.03
C GLY A 21 20.65 2.54 5.82
N HIS A 22 20.61 2.31 7.13
CA HIS A 22 20.40 3.36 8.12
C HIS A 22 21.34 4.58 7.96
N GLU A 23 22.37 4.50 7.11
CA GLU A 23 23.38 5.56 6.95
C GLU A 23 22.94 6.74 6.07
N HIS A 24 21.96 6.57 5.19
CA HIS A 24 21.53 7.66 4.29
C HIS A 24 20.54 8.66 4.89
N PHE A 25 19.92 8.34 6.03
CA PHE A 25 18.97 9.23 6.70
C PHE A 25 19.62 10.32 7.56
N ASN A 26 20.90 10.17 7.91
CA ASN A 26 21.59 11.11 8.80
C ASN A 26 22.00 12.45 8.13
N ASN A 27 21.83 12.58 6.81
CA ASN A 27 22.20 13.78 6.05
C ASN A 27 21.00 14.56 5.45
N LEU A 28 19.80 14.38 5.99
CA LEU A 28 18.65 15.19 5.58
C LEU A 28 18.71 16.57 6.25
N PRO A 29 18.28 17.65 5.57
CA PRO A 29 18.32 19.00 6.14
C PRO A 29 17.60 19.07 7.48
N LYS A 30 18.11 19.87 8.43
CA LYS A 30 17.46 20.14 9.72
C LYS A 30 16.04 20.71 9.60
N ASP A 31 15.68 21.20 8.42
CA ASP A 31 14.36 21.74 8.08
C ASP A 31 13.33 20.68 7.64
N LEU A 32 13.75 19.43 7.45
CA LEU A 32 12.87 18.38 6.93
C LEU A 32 11.67 18.10 7.86
N ASP A 33 11.88 18.11 9.17
CA ASP A 33 10.81 17.87 10.15
C ASP A 33 9.76 18.99 10.12
N ASN A 34 10.15 20.23 9.84
CA ASN A 34 9.21 21.33 9.64
C ASN A 34 8.44 21.19 8.33
N GLU A 35 9.12 20.80 7.24
CA GLU A 35 8.46 20.55 5.96
C GLU A 35 7.46 19.39 6.05
N ILE A 36 7.83 18.29 6.69
CA ILE A 36 6.94 17.15 6.93
C ILE A 36 5.74 17.59 7.76
N SER A 37 5.95 18.37 8.81
CA SER A 37 4.87 18.90 9.65
C SER A 37 3.89 19.75 8.86
N ASN A 38 4.39 20.55 7.90
CA ASN A 38 3.55 21.36 7.01
C ASN A 38 2.78 20.48 6.01
N LEU A 39 3.42 19.44 5.47
CA LEU A 39 2.80 18.51 4.53
C LEU A 39 1.67 17.68 5.16
N ILE A 40 1.75 17.37 6.46
CA ILE A 40 0.66 16.69 7.19
C ILE A 40 -0.64 17.49 7.12
N PHE A 41 -0.56 18.83 7.08
CA PHE A 41 -1.71 19.72 6.96
C PHE A 41 -1.99 20.20 5.54
N SER A 42 -1.32 19.62 4.52
CA SER A 42 -1.54 19.97 3.13
C SER A 42 -3.00 19.78 2.71
N LYS A 43 -3.49 20.67 1.83
CA LYS A 43 -4.79 20.50 1.16
C LYS A 43 -4.82 19.30 0.23
N ASN A 44 -3.67 18.87 -0.25
CA ASN A 44 -3.54 17.61 -0.97
C ASN A 44 -3.63 16.45 0.04
N LYS A 45 -4.74 15.73 -0.03
CA LYS A 45 -5.07 14.63 0.89
C LYS A 45 -4.04 13.50 0.84
N TRP A 46 -3.39 13.33 -0.31
CA TRP A 46 -2.35 12.33 -0.52
C TRP A 46 -1.04 12.70 0.18
N GLU A 47 -0.57 13.94 0.00
CA GLU A 47 0.60 14.47 0.70
C GLU A 47 0.43 14.38 2.21
N SER A 48 -0.74 14.78 2.69
CA SER A 48 -1.08 14.69 4.12
C SER A 48 -0.98 13.26 4.64
N ALA A 49 -1.54 12.29 3.92
CA ALA A 49 -1.56 10.89 4.35
C ALA A 49 -0.14 10.28 4.37
N ILE A 50 0.66 10.50 3.32
CA ILE A 50 2.04 9.98 3.25
C ILE A 50 2.90 10.57 4.37
N SER A 51 2.81 11.88 4.60
CA SER A 51 3.61 12.54 5.62
C SER A 51 3.24 12.08 7.03
N LEU A 52 1.94 11.85 7.28
CA LEU A 52 1.46 11.30 8.54
C LEU A 52 1.95 9.86 8.74
N ASP A 53 1.80 9.00 7.72
CA ASP A 53 2.23 7.60 7.79
C ASP A 53 3.74 7.49 7.99
N TYR A 54 4.52 8.31 7.30
CA TYR A 54 5.96 8.39 7.50
C TYR A 54 6.33 8.74 8.96
N CYS A 55 5.67 9.74 9.55
CA CYS A 55 5.93 10.12 10.95
C CYS A 55 5.62 8.99 11.93
N ILE A 56 4.61 8.19 11.62
CA ILE A 56 4.21 7.05 12.44
C ILE A 56 5.22 5.92 12.32
N GLN A 57 5.56 5.51 11.09
CA GLN A 57 6.50 4.42 10.84
C GLN A 57 7.92 4.75 11.30
N SER A 58 8.33 6.00 11.18
CA SER A 58 9.63 6.49 11.65
C SER A 58 9.64 6.92 13.11
N GLU A 59 8.56 6.67 13.85
CA GLU A 59 8.40 7.03 15.27
C GLU A 59 8.81 8.48 15.59
N LYS A 60 8.46 9.44 14.72
CA LYS A 60 8.74 10.88 14.90
C LYS A 60 7.89 11.46 16.03
N LYS A 61 8.18 11.06 17.28
CA LYS A 61 7.38 11.39 18.48
C LYS A 61 7.24 12.89 18.68
N ASP A 62 8.28 13.66 18.39
CA ASP A 62 8.26 15.12 18.55
C ASP A 62 7.23 15.80 17.65
N ILE A 63 7.14 15.36 16.39
CA ILE A 63 6.13 15.84 15.45
C ILE A 63 4.73 15.38 15.90
N LEU A 64 4.59 14.09 16.23
CA LEU A 64 3.30 13.49 16.57
C LEU A 64 2.72 14.05 17.89
N ASN A 65 3.58 14.35 18.90
CA ASN A 65 3.17 14.97 20.15
C ASN A 65 2.64 16.40 19.98
N ASN A 66 3.22 17.15 19.03
CA ASN A 66 2.85 18.53 18.76
C ASN A 66 1.76 18.67 17.68
N LEU A 67 1.28 17.53 17.13
CA LEU A 67 0.33 17.53 16.05
C LEU A 67 -1.04 18.00 16.51
N LYS A 68 -1.60 18.97 15.78
CA LYS A 68 -2.98 19.42 15.97
C LYS A 68 -3.94 18.46 15.26
N TRP A 69 -4.17 17.29 15.83
CA TRP A 69 -4.96 16.19 15.28
C TRP A 69 -6.35 16.61 14.76
N GLU A 70 -6.96 17.62 15.37
CA GLU A 70 -8.30 18.15 15.00
C GLU A 70 -8.28 18.93 13.68
N GLN A 71 -7.11 19.43 13.27
CA GLN A 71 -6.89 20.16 12.02
C GLN A 71 -6.46 19.26 10.87
N LEU A 72 -6.27 17.98 11.14
CA LEU A 72 -5.87 17.01 10.12
C LEU A 72 -6.91 16.95 8.99
N PRO A 73 -6.48 16.96 7.71
CA PRO A 73 -7.42 16.82 6.60
C PRO A 73 -8.26 15.56 6.74
N ARG A 74 -9.58 15.70 6.62
CA ARG A 74 -10.53 14.58 6.73
C ARG A 74 -10.55 13.77 5.43
N SER A 75 -9.49 13.00 5.20
CA SER A 75 -9.39 12.07 4.08
C SER A 75 -9.66 10.64 4.54
N ARG A 76 -10.06 9.77 3.60
CA ARG A 76 -10.20 8.33 3.87
C ARG A 76 -8.86 7.75 4.33
N ALA A 77 -7.76 8.07 3.63
CA ALA A 77 -6.43 7.59 3.96
C ALA A 77 -5.99 7.98 5.38
N ASN A 78 -6.16 9.26 5.78
CA ASN A 78 -5.84 9.69 7.15
C ASN A 78 -6.69 8.97 8.20
N LYS A 79 -7.99 8.72 7.91
CA LYS A 79 -8.85 7.96 8.82
C LYS A 79 -8.38 6.52 8.98
N GLU A 80 -8.02 5.84 7.89
CA GLU A 80 -7.50 4.47 7.91
C GLU A 80 -6.22 4.37 8.73
N ILE A 81 -5.29 5.32 8.57
CA ILE A 81 -4.06 5.41 9.35
C ILE A 81 -4.37 5.55 10.86
N ILE A 82 -5.26 6.49 11.22
CA ILE A 82 -5.66 6.73 12.62
C ILE A 82 -6.28 5.46 13.23
N ILE A 83 -7.18 4.79 12.49
CA ILE A 83 -7.84 3.58 12.98
C ILE A 83 -6.84 2.42 13.15
N ARG A 84 -5.86 2.29 12.25
CA ARG A 84 -4.79 1.29 12.37
C ARG A 84 -3.99 1.50 13.66
N ILE A 85 -3.57 2.74 13.96
CA ILE A 85 -2.88 3.07 15.21
C ILE A 85 -3.76 2.79 16.43
N ALA A 86 -5.06 3.07 16.32
CA ALA A 86 -6.01 2.82 17.42
C ALA A 86 -6.11 1.34 17.78
N LYS A 87 -5.95 0.43 16.80
CA LYS A 87 -5.97 -1.02 16.98
C LYS A 87 -4.64 -1.55 17.50
N ASP A 88 -3.53 -0.87 17.22
CA ASP A 88 -2.23 -1.21 17.78
C ASP A 88 -2.23 -0.95 19.28
N LYS A 89 -1.63 -1.88 20.03
CA LYS A 89 -1.46 -1.76 21.50
C LYS A 89 -0.26 -0.88 21.88
N GLY A 90 0.37 -0.24 20.90
CA GLY A 90 1.58 0.54 21.05
C GLY A 90 1.40 1.90 21.72
N SER A 91 2.53 2.56 22.00
CA SER A 91 2.61 3.87 22.68
C SER A 91 1.98 5.01 21.88
N LEU A 92 1.90 4.89 20.57
CA LEU A 92 1.36 5.93 19.67
C LEU A 92 -0.14 6.17 19.85
N LYS A 93 -0.88 5.14 20.29
CA LYS A 93 -2.32 5.29 20.59
C LYS A 93 -2.61 6.39 21.60
N LYS A 94 -1.71 6.60 22.56
CA LYS A 94 -1.87 7.61 23.62
C LYS A 94 -1.76 9.04 23.09
N LEU A 95 -1.16 9.24 21.92
CA LEU A 95 -0.96 10.55 21.28
C LEU A 95 -2.19 11.03 20.51
N ILE A 96 -3.11 10.13 20.17
CA ILE A 96 -4.27 10.43 19.33
C ILE A 96 -5.50 10.67 20.21
N PRO A 97 -6.22 11.79 20.03
CA PRO A 97 -7.45 12.05 20.75
C PRO A 97 -8.51 10.96 20.54
N SER A 98 -9.14 10.50 21.63
CA SER A 98 -10.13 9.40 21.60
C SER A 98 -11.31 9.67 20.67
N LYS A 99 -11.70 10.94 20.52
CA LYS A 99 -12.78 11.37 19.60
C LYS A 99 -12.52 11.02 18.13
N LEU A 100 -11.26 10.81 17.72
CA LEU A 100 -10.92 10.44 16.35
C LEU A 100 -11.10 8.95 16.07
N PHE A 101 -11.32 8.14 17.10
CA PHE A 101 -11.55 6.69 17.00
C PHE A 101 -13.03 6.32 16.81
N GLU A 102 -13.97 7.26 16.97
CA GLU A 102 -15.40 7.02 16.87
C GLU A 102 -15.90 6.87 15.42
N THR A 103 -15.15 6.14 14.60
CA THR A 103 -15.57 5.80 13.24
C THR A 103 -15.86 4.31 13.13
N ASN A 104 -17.00 3.97 12.51
CA ASN A 104 -17.46 2.60 12.30
C ASN A 104 -16.34 1.69 11.78
N SER A 105 -15.92 0.76 12.63
CA SER A 105 -14.82 -0.19 12.38
C SER A 105 -15.17 -1.32 11.39
N LYS A 106 -16.33 -1.26 10.73
CA LYS A 106 -16.84 -2.35 9.88
C LYS A 106 -16.20 -2.48 8.50
N GLU A 107 -15.40 -1.50 8.06
CA GLU A 107 -14.84 -1.46 6.69
C GLU A 107 -13.30 -1.47 6.65
N LEU A 108 -12.64 -2.05 7.63
CA LEU A 108 -11.18 -2.12 7.57
C LEU A 108 -10.75 -3.30 6.72
N THR A 109 -10.32 -3.00 5.52
CA THR A 109 -9.46 -3.84 4.70
C THR A 109 -8.13 -4.10 5.44
N MET A 110 -7.43 -5.18 5.11
CA MET A 110 -6.13 -5.53 5.71
C MET A 110 -5.08 -4.44 5.39
N TYR A 111 -5.17 -3.87 4.19
CA TYR A 111 -4.31 -2.78 3.72
C TYR A 111 -5.11 -1.48 3.59
N SER A 112 -4.52 -0.38 4.07
CA SER A 112 -5.05 0.97 3.86
C SER A 112 -4.97 1.37 2.39
N THR A 113 -5.74 2.38 1.97
CA THR A 113 -5.64 2.95 0.61
C THR A 113 -4.21 3.38 0.28
N LEU A 114 -3.46 3.88 1.26
CA LEU A 114 -2.06 4.27 1.10
C LEU A 114 -1.17 3.05 0.80
N GLU A 115 -1.28 2.00 1.61
CA GLU A 115 -0.51 0.76 1.42
C GLU A 115 -0.84 0.11 0.08
N LYS A 116 -2.11 0.01 -0.29
CA LYS A 116 -2.54 -0.46 -1.61
C LYS A 116 -1.92 0.35 -2.74
N THR A 117 -1.85 1.68 -2.58
CA THR A 117 -1.23 2.54 -3.61
C THR A 117 0.27 2.29 -3.72
N ILE A 118 0.96 2.09 -2.59
CA ILE A 118 2.39 1.75 -2.58
C ILE A 118 2.61 0.39 -3.25
N ILE A 119 1.80 -0.62 -2.92
CA ILE A 119 1.83 -1.94 -3.56
C ILE A 119 1.62 -1.81 -5.08
N LEU A 120 0.57 -1.11 -5.52
CA LEU A 120 0.33 -0.86 -6.94
C LEU A 120 1.53 -0.18 -7.62
N LYS A 121 2.13 0.82 -6.97
CA LYS A 121 3.29 1.54 -7.50
C LYS A 121 4.54 0.67 -7.63
N SER A 122 4.67 -0.39 -6.83
CA SER A 122 5.79 -1.34 -6.90
C SER A 122 5.69 -2.30 -8.07
N VAL A 123 4.49 -2.51 -8.62
CA VAL A 123 4.25 -3.37 -9.78
C VAL A 123 4.71 -2.68 -11.06
N GLU A 124 5.46 -3.39 -11.90
CA GLU A 124 6.05 -2.85 -13.13
C GLU A 124 5.02 -2.17 -14.04
N LEU A 125 3.86 -2.82 -14.21
CA LEU A 125 2.75 -2.33 -15.03
C LEU A 125 2.28 -0.93 -14.62
N PHE A 126 2.37 -0.57 -13.35
CA PHE A 126 1.84 0.68 -12.80
C PHE A 126 2.91 1.72 -12.45
N LYS A 127 4.19 1.41 -12.63
CA LYS A 127 5.30 2.30 -12.24
C LYS A 127 5.23 3.70 -12.83
N SER A 128 4.77 3.83 -14.09
CA SER A 128 4.68 5.11 -14.78
C SER A 128 3.47 5.95 -14.36
N ILE A 129 2.47 5.34 -13.69
CA ILE A 129 1.23 6.01 -13.33
C ILE A 129 1.44 6.89 -12.10
N PRO A 130 1.00 8.16 -12.10
CA PRO A 130 1.08 9.03 -10.93
C PRO A 130 0.34 8.43 -9.72
N ALA A 131 0.92 8.58 -8.52
CA ALA A 131 0.36 8.02 -7.28
C ALA A 131 -1.08 8.51 -6.99
N GLU A 132 -1.42 9.74 -7.37
CA GLU A 132 -2.79 10.27 -7.25
C GLU A 132 -3.83 9.45 -8.04
N ASN A 133 -3.45 8.96 -9.23
CA ASN A 133 -4.31 8.12 -10.05
C ASN A 133 -4.37 6.70 -9.47
N LEU A 134 -3.24 6.15 -9.03
CA LEU A 134 -3.20 4.85 -8.37
C LEU A 134 -4.00 4.83 -7.07
N SER A 135 -4.09 5.94 -6.35
CA SER A 135 -4.92 6.01 -5.14
C SER A 135 -6.41 5.82 -5.42
N LYS A 136 -6.87 6.19 -6.63
CA LYS A 136 -8.25 5.93 -7.06
C LYS A 136 -8.46 4.44 -7.36
N VAL A 137 -7.49 3.82 -8.02
CA VAL A 137 -7.48 2.37 -8.27
C VAL A 137 -7.47 1.62 -6.94
N ALA A 138 -6.59 2.01 -6.01
CA ALA A 138 -6.49 1.42 -4.68
C ALA A 138 -7.81 1.42 -3.89
N GLN A 139 -8.69 2.42 -4.12
CA GLN A 139 -9.99 2.49 -3.44
C GLN A 139 -10.98 1.44 -3.92
N ILE A 140 -10.85 0.97 -5.15
CA ILE A 140 -11.73 -0.06 -5.75
C ILE A 140 -11.08 -1.45 -5.75
N THR A 141 -9.83 -1.57 -5.31
CA THR A 141 -9.12 -2.84 -5.23
C THR A 141 -9.64 -3.64 -4.03
N GLU A 142 -10.00 -4.88 -4.28
CA GLU A 142 -10.41 -5.84 -3.26
C GLU A 142 -9.22 -6.69 -2.80
N GLU A 143 -9.28 -7.17 -1.56
CA GLU A 143 -8.28 -8.06 -0.99
C GLU A 143 -8.91 -9.45 -0.87
N VAL A 144 -8.26 -10.43 -1.47
CA VAL A 144 -8.70 -11.81 -1.44
C VAL A 144 -7.60 -12.67 -0.84
N LYS A 145 -7.95 -13.51 0.12
CA LYS A 145 -7.04 -14.50 0.70
C LYS A 145 -7.33 -15.86 0.11
N TYR A 146 -6.29 -16.53 -0.25
CA TYR A 146 -6.33 -17.87 -0.80
C TYR A 146 -5.53 -18.84 0.08
N SER A 147 -6.05 -20.03 0.21
CA SER A 147 -5.36 -21.13 0.88
C SER A 147 -4.41 -21.84 -0.09
N LYS A 148 -3.45 -22.56 0.46
CA LYS A 148 -2.58 -23.43 -0.34
C LYS A 148 -3.43 -24.38 -1.20
N ASP A 149 -2.98 -24.60 -2.44
CA ASP A 149 -3.58 -25.43 -3.48
C ASP A 149 -4.95 -24.94 -3.99
N GLU A 150 -5.37 -23.73 -3.59
CA GLU A 150 -6.61 -23.10 -4.09
C GLU A 150 -6.36 -22.50 -5.49
N PRO A 151 -7.24 -22.75 -6.48
CA PRO A 151 -7.14 -22.12 -7.80
C PRO A 151 -7.65 -20.68 -7.74
N ILE A 152 -6.92 -19.77 -8.40
CA ILE A 152 -7.37 -18.38 -8.61
C ILE A 152 -8.27 -18.33 -9.86
N PHE A 153 -7.84 -18.98 -10.94
CA PHE A 153 -8.59 -19.18 -12.18
C PHE A 153 -8.02 -20.34 -12.98
N SER A 154 -8.78 -20.84 -13.94
CA SER A 154 -8.38 -21.93 -14.83
C SER A 154 -8.19 -21.46 -16.27
N GLU A 155 -7.35 -22.20 -17.04
CA GLU A 155 -7.18 -21.99 -18.48
C GLU A 155 -8.55 -22.04 -19.18
N GLY A 156 -8.82 -21.05 -20.03
CA GLY A 156 -10.08 -20.94 -20.76
C GLY A 156 -11.19 -20.19 -20.05
N ASP A 157 -11.03 -19.86 -18.77
CA ASP A 157 -12.00 -19.03 -18.06
C ASP A 157 -12.03 -17.61 -18.66
N TYR A 158 -13.22 -17.02 -18.73
CA TYR A 158 -13.36 -15.59 -18.98
C TYR A 158 -13.24 -14.83 -17.68
N GLY A 159 -12.48 -13.75 -17.67
CA GLY A 159 -12.28 -12.96 -16.46
C GLY A 159 -11.85 -11.53 -16.77
N ASP A 160 -12.42 -10.62 -15.97
CA ASP A 160 -12.25 -9.17 -16.04
C ASP A 160 -11.35 -8.62 -14.89
N SER A 161 -10.65 -9.51 -14.20
CA SER A 161 -9.89 -9.17 -13.01
C SER A 161 -8.39 -9.38 -13.22
N LEU A 162 -7.60 -8.43 -12.74
CA LEU A 162 -6.15 -8.50 -12.62
C LEU A 162 -5.82 -8.76 -11.15
N PHE A 163 -4.89 -9.64 -10.90
CA PHE A 163 -4.43 -9.99 -9.54
C PHE A 163 -2.99 -9.52 -9.33
N ILE A 164 -2.69 -9.12 -8.11
CA ILE A 164 -1.34 -8.75 -7.66
C ILE A 164 -1.02 -9.59 -6.44
N VAL A 165 0.10 -10.30 -6.48
CA VAL A 165 0.59 -11.08 -5.35
C VAL A 165 1.17 -10.12 -4.32
N VAL A 166 0.51 -9.99 -3.17
CA VAL A 166 0.97 -9.15 -2.07
C VAL A 166 1.83 -9.94 -1.10
N ASP A 167 1.49 -11.20 -0.89
CA ASP A 167 2.23 -12.16 -0.07
C ASP A 167 2.00 -13.58 -0.58
N GLY A 168 2.93 -14.50 -0.31
CA GLY A 168 2.86 -15.88 -0.77
C GLY A 168 3.37 -16.10 -2.20
N GLU A 169 2.98 -17.22 -2.80
CA GLU A 169 3.41 -17.65 -4.14
C GLU A 169 2.26 -18.22 -4.97
N VAL A 170 2.26 -17.90 -6.26
CA VAL A 170 1.27 -18.37 -7.24
C VAL A 170 2.00 -19.11 -8.38
N LYS A 171 1.59 -20.33 -8.64
CA LYS A 171 2.07 -21.13 -9.77
C LYS A 171 1.16 -20.92 -10.98
N ILE A 172 1.77 -20.56 -12.11
CA ILE A 172 1.11 -20.54 -13.42
C ILE A 172 1.48 -21.84 -14.13
N HIS A 173 0.46 -22.58 -14.60
CA HIS A 173 0.69 -23.90 -15.21
C HIS A 173 -0.35 -24.24 -16.29
N LYS A 174 -0.04 -25.24 -17.12
CA LYS A 174 -0.97 -25.91 -18.03
C LYS A 174 -0.97 -27.40 -17.72
N GLY A 175 -2.07 -27.86 -17.14
CA GLY A 175 -2.10 -29.20 -16.59
C GLY A 175 -0.99 -29.42 -15.57
N GLN A 176 -0.05 -30.37 -15.86
CA GLN A 176 1.09 -30.65 -14.97
C GLN A 176 2.34 -29.82 -15.28
N GLN A 177 2.37 -29.11 -16.39
CA GLN A 177 3.52 -28.31 -16.79
C GLN A 177 3.51 -26.96 -16.09
N GLU A 178 4.48 -26.70 -15.21
CA GLU A 178 4.72 -25.40 -14.63
C GLU A 178 5.33 -24.45 -15.67
N LEU A 179 4.75 -23.26 -15.81
CA LEU A 179 5.20 -22.20 -16.71
C LEU A 179 5.95 -21.11 -15.97
N ALA A 180 5.47 -20.73 -14.79
CA ALA A 180 6.08 -19.69 -13.97
C ALA A 180 5.67 -19.85 -12.49
N LEU A 181 6.53 -19.35 -11.60
CA LEU A 181 6.25 -19.16 -10.18
C LEU A 181 6.28 -17.67 -9.87
N LEU A 182 5.14 -17.12 -9.53
CA LEU A 182 4.95 -15.69 -9.26
C LEU A 182 5.02 -15.44 -7.76
N LYS A 183 5.79 -14.40 -7.38
CA LYS A 183 6.02 -13.99 -5.99
C LYS A 183 5.53 -12.58 -5.76
N LYS A 184 5.65 -12.13 -4.53
CA LYS A 184 5.30 -10.76 -4.11
C LYS A 184 5.70 -9.70 -5.15
N GLY A 185 4.75 -8.84 -5.52
CA GLY A 185 4.91 -7.79 -6.52
C GLY A 185 4.67 -8.21 -7.96
N ALA A 186 4.46 -9.50 -8.23
CA ALA A 186 4.05 -9.96 -9.54
C ALA A 186 2.56 -9.69 -9.78
N CYS A 187 2.19 -9.48 -11.05
CA CYS A 187 0.79 -9.44 -11.46
C CYS A 187 0.47 -10.59 -12.42
N LEU A 188 -0.80 -10.99 -12.45
CA LEU A 188 -1.31 -12.06 -13.29
C LEU A 188 -2.75 -11.75 -13.74
N GLY A 189 -3.10 -12.32 -14.89
CA GLY A 189 -4.44 -12.14 -15.48
C GLY A 189 -4.61 -10.84 -16.27
N GLU A 190 -3.52 -10.11 -16.51
CA GLU A 190 -3.51 -8.86 -17.28
C GLU A 190 -3.90 -9.05 -18.74
N MET A 191 -3.54 -10.20 -19.36
CA MET A 191 -3.80 -10.46 -20.77
C MET A 191 -5.29 -10.54 -21.07
N ALA A 192 -6.07 -11.17 -20.20
CA ALA A 192 -7.51 -11.25 -20.35
C ALA A 192 -8.20 -9.87 -20.29
N LEU A 193 -7.61 -8.90 -19.59
CA LEU A 193 -8.12 -7.52 -19.54
C LEU A 193 -7.75 -6.69 -20.77
N LEU A 194 -6.58 -6.95 -21.36
CA LEU A 194 -6.07 -6.15 -22.47
C LEU A 194 -6.63 -6.60 -23.81
N ASP A 195 -6.80 -7.91 -23.99
CA ASP A 195 -7.11 -8.52 -25.28
C ASP A 195 -8.54 -9.10 -25.35
N ASP A 196 -9.31 -9.04 -24.26
CA ASP A 196 -10.65 -9.65 -24.12
C ASP A 196 -10.66 -11.15 -24.45
N GLU A 197 -9.53 -11.82 -24.17
CA GLU A 197 -9.34 -13.25 -24.41
C GLU A 197 -9.52 -14.08 -23.13
N PRO A 198 -9.85 -15.38 -23.24
CA PRO A 198 -9.86 -16.27 -22.08
C PRO A 198 -8.50 -16.38 -21.41
N ARG A 199 -8.48 -16.81 -20.13
CA ARG A 199 -7.25 -17.08 -19.37
C ARG A 199 -6.38 -18.06 -20.14
N SER A 200 -5.13 -17.70 -20.35
CA SER A 200 -4.17 -18.48 -21.15
C SER A 200 -3.54 -19.67 -20.42
N ALA A 201 -3.70 -19.77 -19.09
CA ALA A 201 -3.16 -20.81 -18.23
C ALA A 201 -3.93 -20.88 -16.91
N ASP A 202 -3.69 -21.95 -16.14
CA ASP A 202 -4.16 -22.10 -14.77
C ASP A 202 -3.28 -21.27 -13.81
N ALA A 203 -3.88 -20.73 -12.76
CA ALA A 203 -3.18 -20.09 -11.65
C ALA A 203 -3.61 -20.73 -10.33
N THR A 204 -2.63 -21.31 -9.62
CA THR A 204 -2.87 -22.03 -8.35
C THR A 204 -1.90 -21.57 -7.28
N ILE A 205 -2.38 -21.45 -6.05
CA ILE A 205 -1.59 -21.06 -4.89
C ILE A 205 -0.67 -22.19 -4.46
N THR A 206 0.60 -21.91 -4.29
CA THR A 206 1.58 -22.89 -3.77
C THR A 206 1.89 -22.68 -2.29
N GLU A 207 1.81 -21.44 -1.83
CA GLU A 207 1.86 -21.06 -0.42
C GLU A 207 0.68 -20.14 -0.12
N GLU A 208 0.19 -20.10 1.14
CA GLU A 208 -0.91 -19.21 1.53
C GLU A 208 -0.62 -17.78 1.05
N SER A 209 -1.57 -17.19 0.30
CA SER A 209 -1.35 -15.97 -0.47
C SER A 209 -2.45 -14.94 -0.26
N THR A 210 -2.07 -13.69 -0.40
CA THR A 210 -2.98 -12.52 -0.40
C THR A 210 -2.70 -11.63 -1.61
#